data_1ffd1a4f31cfc38e8b9cede6e849500b
#
_entry.id   1ffd1a4f31cfc38e8b9cede6e849500b
#
_cell.length_a   1.000
_cell.length_b   1.000
_cell.length_c   1.000
_cell.angle_alpha   90.00
_cell.angle_beta   90.00
_cell.angle_gamma   90.00
#
_symmetry.space_group_name_H-M   'P 1'
#
loop_
_entity.id
_entity.type
_entity.pdbx_description
1 polymer ?
#
loop_
_entity_poly.entity_id
_entity_poly.type
_entity_poly.pdbx_seq_one_letter_code
_entity_poly.pdbx_strand_id
1 'polypeptide(L)'
;MSQPVVLKSNPHGINLILDDRIPFQELLDEILHKFKESDKFFKNARIALSFQEEELAIVDLISRNTSIDVVCILDNNSLRDEICARKIQEFDESQSGRTGEFYKGTLRSGQVIECKTSIVVLGDVNPGAKIIAKGNIVVLGSLRGNAYAGAAGDEHTFVAALDMDPVQIKIGNVIGRSSDRGPLSAIKNRRKTLEPQVAVVMDDSILIEPITSGLLMKI
;
A
#
# COMPACT_ATOMS: atom_id res chain seq x y z
N MET A 1 -38.41 -9.88 18.16
CA MET A 1 -37.86 -10.67 17.03
C MET A 1 -36.41 -10.22 16.89
N SER A 2 -35.45 -11.11 17.04
CA SER A 2 -34.05 -10.80 16.78
C SER A 2 -33.86 -10.55 15.28
N GLN A 3 -33.10 -9.54 14.90
CA GLN A 3 -32.78 -9.32 13.48
C GLN A 3 -31.75 -10.36 13.06
N PRO A 4 -31.97 -11.07 11.93
CA PRO A 4 -31.05 -12.12 11.46
C PRO A 4 -29.65 -11.60 11.22
N VAL A 5 -29.53 -10.38 10.73
CA VAL A 5 -28.30 -9.70 10.34
C VAL A 5 -28.26 -8.31 10.95
N VAL A 6 -27.25 -8.03 11.76
CA VAL A 6 -27.04 -6.73 12.40
C VAL A 6 -25.75 -6.11 11.87
N LEU A 7 -25.86 -4.89 11.33
CA LEU A 7 -24.71 -4.07 10.91
C LEU A 7 -24.40 -3.06 12.02
N LYS A 8 -23.18 -3.10 12.54
CA LYS A 8 -22.66 -2.10 13.49
C LYS A 8 -21.51 -1.33 12.83
N SER A 9 -21.68 -0.04 12.64
CA SER A 9 -20.59 0.83 12.16
C SER A 9 -19.71 1.27 13.33
N ASN A 10 -18.42 1.36 13.07
CA ASN A 10 -17.42 1.94 13.95
C ASN A 10 -16.49 2.86 13.14
N PRO A 11 -15.58 3.63 13.76
CA PRO A 11 -14.67 4.52 13.02
C PRO A 11 -13.75 3.83 12.00
N HIS A 12 -13.60 2.50 12.09
CA HIS A 12 -12.67 1.71 11.27
C HIS A 12 -13.37 0.88 10.20
N GLY A 13 -14.70 0.75 10.25
CA GLY A 13 -15.46 -0.05 9.29
C GLY A 13 -16.82 -0.51 9.80
N ILE A 14 -17.30 -1.63 9.31
CA ILE A 14 -18.62 -2.18 9.64
C ILE A 14 -18.43 -3.62 10.15
N ASN A 15 -19.03 -3.91 11.31
CA ASN A 15 -19.14 -5.28 11.82
C ASN A 15 -20.47 -5.87 11.37
N LEU A 16 -20.41 -7.02 10.71
CA LEU A 16 -21.57 -7.82 10.36
C LEU A 16 -21.72 -8.94 11.40
N ILE A 17 -22.81 -8.90 12.15
CA ILE A 17 -23.13 -9.87 13.19
C ILE A 17 -24.31 -10.70 12.71
N LEU A 18 -24.14 -12.01 12.66
CA LEU A 18 -25.14 -12.96 12.23
C LEU A 18 -25.72 -13.71 13.44
N ASP A 19 -27.00 -14.06 13.37
CA ASP A 19 -27.65 -14.90 14.38
C ASP A 19 -27.49 -16.38 13.95
N ASP A 20 -26.66 -17.13 14.66
CA ASP A 20 -26.33 -18.54 14.41
C ASP A 20 -27.52 -19.51 14.55
N ARG A 21 -28.64 -19.04 15.08
CA ARG A 21 -29.90 -19.82 15.23
C ARG A 21 -30.76 -19.82 13.96
N ILE A 22 -30.42 -19.00 12.97
CA ILE A 22 -31.17 -18.86 11.72
C ILE A 22 -30.53 -19.72 10.64
N PRO A 23 -31.33 -20.40 9.78
CA PRO A 23 -30.79 -21.18 8.68
C PRO A 23 -29.86 -20.35 7.79
N PHE A 24 -28.72 -20.92 7.43
CA PHE A 24 -27.68 -20.23 6.66
C PHE A 24 -28.19 -19.61 5.36
N GLN A 25 -29.12 -20.29 4.66
CA GLN A 25 -29.69 -19.77 3.42
C GLN A 25 -30.49 -18.47 3.62
N GLU A 26 -31.23 -18.36 4.73
CA GLU A 26 -31.97 -17.15 5.07
C GLU A 26 -31.04 -15.98 5.43
N LEU A 27 -29.88 -16.29 6.09
CA LEU A 27 -28.86 -15.29 6.37
C LEU A 27 -28.24 -14.75 5.07
N LEU A 28 -27.97 -15.60 4.08
CA LEU A 28 -27.43 -15.19 2.79
C LEU A 28 -28.39 -14.25 2.05
N ASP A 29 -29.67 -14.57 2.01
CA ASP A 29 -30.70 -13.74 1.34
C ASP A 29 -30.83 -12.38 2.03
N GLU A 30 -30.84 -12.36 3.36
CA GLU A 30 -30.92 -11.12 4.14
C GLU A 30 -29.67 -10.24 3.97
N ILE A 31 -28.47 -10.83 3.93
CA ILE A 31 -27.23 -10.13 3.66
C ILE A 31 -27.29 -9.47 2.28
N LEU A 32 -27.65 -10.22 1.24
CA LEU A 32 -27.76 -9.68 -0.11
C LEU A 32 -28.82 -8.58 -0.21
N HIS A 33 -29.96 -8.73 0.46
CA HIS A 33 -31.02 -7.72 0.49
C HIS A 33 -30.50 -6.41 1.12
N LYS A 34 -29.90 -6.48 2.31
CA LYS A 34 -29.39 -5.29 3.02
C LYS A 34 -28.30 -4.55 2.23
N PHE A 35 -27.37 -5.27 1.63
CA PHE A 35 -26.31 -4.63 0.87
C PHE A 35 -26.76 -4.10 -0.48
N LYS A 36 -27.68 -4.76 -1.18
CA LYS A 36 -28.25 -4.27 -2.45
C LYS A 36 -29.13 -3.03 -2.25
N GLU A 37 -29.93 -2.98 -1.22
CA GLU A 37 -30.76 -1.79 -0.92
C GLU A 37 -29.92 -0.55 -0.60
N SER A 38 -28.74 -0.75 -0.02
CA SER A 38 -27.86 0.32 0.44
C SER A 38 -26.55 0.42 -0.33
N ASP A 39 -26.49 -0.09 -1.57
CA ASP A 39 -25.25 -0.19 -2.38
C ASP A 39 -24.51 1.16 -2.50
N LYS A 40 -25.24 2.26 -2.64
CA LYS A 40 -24.66 3.62 -2.70
C LYS A 40 -23.95 4.03 -1.39
N PHE A 41 -24.46 3.54 -0.26
CA PHE A 41 -23.91 3.85 1.06
C PHE A 41 -22.70 2.99 1.39
N PHE A 42 -22.71 1.72 0.96
CA PHE A 42 -21.66 0.74 1.26
C PHE A 42 -20.56 0.64 0.20
N LYS A 43 -20.59 1.50 -0.82
CA LYS A 43 -19.60 1.48 -1.90
C LYS A 43 -18.17 1.57 -1.33
N ASN A 44 -17.38 0.53 -1.61
CA ASN A 44 -16.01 0.36 -1.09
C ASN A 44 -15.93 0.28 0.46
N ALA A 45 -17.01 -0.10 1.14
CA ALA A 45 -16.99 -0.32 2.58
C ALA A 45 -16.15 -1.56 2.91
N ARG A 46 -15.55 -1.53 4.10
CA ARG A 46 -14.81 -2.67 4.67
C ARG A 46 -15.63 -3.28 5.77
N ILE A 47 -15.77 -4.59 5.75
CA ILE A 47 -16.52 -5.31 6.76
C ILE A 47 -15.68 -6.39 7.44
N ALA A 48 -15.98 -6.61 8.69
CA ALA A 48 -15.55 -7.78 9.44
C ALA A 48 -16.75 -8.67 9.70
N LEU A 49 -16.61 -9.95 9.45
CA LEU A 49 -17.63 -10.96 9.70
C LEU A 49 -17.42 -11.60 11.08
N SER A 50 -18.50 -11.88 11.79
CA SER A 50 -18.48 -12.56 13.08
C SER A 50 -19.58 -13.62 13.11
N PHE A 51 -19.19 -14.90 12.92
CA PHE A 51 -20.06 -16.08 13.05
C PHE A 51 -19.23 -17.38 13.16
N GLN A 52 -19.86 -18.54 13.33
CA GLN A 52 -19.17 -19.76 13.73
C GLN A 52 -18.93 -20.80 12.64
N GLU A 53 -19.69 -20.82 11.54
CA GLU A 53 -19.58 -21.88 10.51
C GLU A 53 -19.80 -21.35 9.08
N GLU A 54 -19.22 -22.03 8.09
CA GLU A 54 -19.36 -21.80 6.62
C GLU A 54 -18.96 -20.41 6.10
N GLU A 55 -17.98 -19.81 6.72
CA GLU A 55 -17.51 -18.42 6.53
C GLU A 55 -17.10 -18.09 5.09
N LEU A 56 -16.48 -19.06 4.39
CA LEU A 56 -15.99 -18.86 3.02
C LEU A 56 -17.12 -18.59 2.02
N ALA A 57 -18.30 -19.21 2.21
CA ALA A 57 -19.44 -19.00 1.32
C ALA A 57 -19.99 -17.58 1.42
N ILE A 58 -20.00 -17.00 2.62
CA ILE A 58 -20.44 -15.60 2.83
C ILE A 58 -19.44 -14.61 2.25
N VAL A 59 -18.14 -14.87 2.44
CA VAL A 59 -17.06 -14.03 1.84
C VAL A 59 -17.20 -14.02 0.31
N ASP A 60 -17.36 -15.20 -0.29
CA ASP A 60 -17.53 -15.35 -1.74
C ASP A 60 -18.80 -14.65 -2.24
N LEU A 61 -19.91 -14.81 -1.51
CA LEU A 61 -21.17 -14.14 -1.84
C LEU A 61 -21.06 -12.61 -1.82
N ILE A 62 -20.48 -12.05 -0.77
CA ILE A 62 -20.30 -10.60 -0.63
C ILE A 62 -19.36 -10.08 -1.72
N SER A 63 -18.22 -10.73 -1.92
CA SER A 63 -17.20 -10.30 -2.88
C SER A 63 -17.68 -10.35 -4.33
N ARG A 64 -18.56 -11.32 -4.68
CA ARG A 64 -19.11 -11.43 -6.04
C ARG A 64 -20.26 -10.47 -6.33
N ASN A 65 -21.02 -10.07 -5.32
CA ASN A 65 -22.24 -9.30 -5.51
C ASN A 65 -22.15 -7.83 -5.09
N THR A 66 -21.06 -7.44 -4.45
CA THR A 66 -20.85 -6.07 -3.94
C THR A 66 -19.41 -5.62 -4.17
N SER A 67 -19.15 -4.32 -3.98
CA SER A 67 -17.80 -3.73 -3.98
C SER A 67 -17.22 -3.63 -2.55
N ILE A 68 -17.59 -4.55 -1.66
CA ILE A 68 -17.20 -4.54 -0.26
C ILE A 68 -16.05 -5.50 -0.03
N ASP A 69 -15.03 -5.05 0.69
CA ASP A 69 -13.89 -5.86 1.10
C ASP A 69 -14.13 -6.51 2.47
N VAL A 70 -14.06 -7.84 2.52
CA VAL A 70 -14.09 -8.61 3.77
C VAL A 70 -12.68 -8.68 4.33
N VAL A 71 -12.41 -7.97 5.42
CA VAL A 71 -11.06 -7.80 5.98
C VAL A 71 -10.68 -8.90 6.95
N CYS A 72 -11.62 -9.37 7.74
CA CYS A 72 -11.38 -10.46 8.69
C CYS A 72 -12.67 -11.17 9.09
N ILE A 73 -12.51 -12.36 9.64
CA ILE A 73 -13.56 -13.16 10.24
C ILE A 73 -13.23 -13.30 11.73
N LEU A 74 -14.19 -12.99 12.61
CA LEU A 74 -14.01 -12.96 14.06
C LEU A 74 -14.86 -14.01 14.73
N ASP A 75 -14.28 -14.75 15.67
CA ASP A 75 -15.01 -15.63 16.55
C ASP A 75 -15.94 -14.86 17.50
N ASN A 76 -17.09 -15.47 17.83
CA ASN A 76 -18.17 -14.83 18.60
C ASN A 76 -17.80 -14.47 20.07
N ASN A 77 -16.69 -14.98 20.60
CA ASN A 77 -16.28 -14.87 21.99
C ASN A 77 -15.16 -13.84 22.28
N SER A 78 -14.63 -13.14 21.29
CA SER A 78 -13.51 -12.23 21.49
C SER A 78 -13.93 -10.76 21.65
N LEU A 79 -13.05 -9.95 22.18
CA LEU A 79 -13.13 -8.47 22.26
C LEU A 79 -13.26 -7.86 20.84
N ARG A 80 -14.46 -7.93 20.28
CA ARG A 80 -14.77 -7.78 18.86
C ARG A 80 -14.33 -6.45 18.27
N ASP A 81 -14.62 -5.36 18.99
CA ASP A 81 -14.41 -4.03 18.41
C ASP A 81 -12.93 -3.68 18.29
N GLU A 82 -12.11 -4.04 19.29
CA GLU A 82 -10.66 -3.79 19.28
C GLU A 82 -9.93 -4.68 18.26
N ILE A 83 -10.30 -5.97 18.20
CA ILE A 83 -9.69 -6.91 17.24
C ILE A 83 -10.09 -6.53 15.81
N CYS A 84 -11.35 -6.15 15.59
CA CYS A 84 -11.82 -5.68 14.30
C CYS A 84 -11.09 -4.40 13.86
N ALA A 85 -11.00 -3.42 14.74
CA ALA A 85 -10.28 -2.18 14.47
C ALA A 85 -8.82 -2.45 14.10
N ARG A 86 -8.13 -3.31 14.87
CA ARG A 86 -6.75 -3.70 14.57
C ARG A 86 -6.61 -4.41 13.23
N LYS A 87 -7.50 -5.37 12.91
CA LYS A 87 -7.45 -6.10 11.64
C LYS A 87 -7.74 -5.21 10.44
N ILE A 88 -8.68 -4.29 10.53
CA ILE A 88 -8.94 -3.31 9.49
C ILE A 88 -7.72 -2.41 9.30
N GLN A 89 -7.07 -1.99 10.39
CA GLN A 89 -5.85 -1.20 10.32
C GLN A 89 -4.68 -1.98 9.69
N GLU A 90 -4.48 -3.24 10.08
CA GLU A 90 -3.48 -4.14 9.47
C GLU A 90 -3.75 -4.33 7.97
N PHE A 91 -5.02 -4.47 7.56
CA PHE A 91 -5.40 -4.56 6.15
C PHE A 91 -5.10 -3.26 5.41
N ASP A 92 -5.41 -2.10 5.99
CA ASP A 92 -5.07 -0.79 5.42
C ASP A 92 -3.56 -0.62 5.25
N GLU A 93 -2.79 -1.03 6.24
CA GLU A 93 -1.33 -1.01 6.18
C GLU A 93 -0.78 -1.96 5.11
N SER A 94 -1.38 -3.14 4.93
CA SER A 94 -1.00 -4.10 3.88
C SER A 94 -1.35 -3.62 2.47
N GLN A 95 -2.45 -2.86 2.32
CA GLN A 95 -2.85 -2.26 1.04
C GLN A 95 -2.11 -0.96 0.72
N SER A 96 -1.47 -0.32 1.72
CA SER A 96 -0.76 0.94 1.50
C SER A 96 0.40 0.81 0.51
N GLY A 97 0.94 -0.39 0.31
CA GLY A 97 1.91 -0.66 -0.76
C GLY A 97 1.32 -0.64 -2.18
N ARG A 98 -0.01 -0.77 -2.33
CA ARG A 98 -0.72 -0.80 -3.64
C ARG A 98 -1.33 0.54 -4.04
N THR A 99 -1.44 1.49 -3.12
CA THR A 99 -1.90 2.85 -3.39
C THR A 99 -0.70 3.77 -3.49
N GLY A 100 -0.78 4.78 -4.36
CA GLY A 100 0.28 5.76 -4.54
C GLY A 100 -0.27 7.18 -4.38
N GLU A 101 0.48 8.03 -3.69
CA GLU A 101 0.22 9.46 -3.61
C GLU A 101 0.95 10.19 -4.75
N PHE A 102 0.34 11.26 -5.27
CA PHE A 102 0.96 12.09 -6.28
C PHE A 102 1.36 13.45 -5.67
N TYR A 103 2.62 13.80 -5.81
CA TYR A 103 3.11 15.13 -5.47
C TYR A 103 3.52 15.86 -6.76
N LYS A 104 2.92 17.02 -7.04
CA LYS A 104 3.26 17.83 -8.19
C LYS A 104 4.10 19.03 -7.75
N GLY A 105 5.37 19.05 -8.15
CA GLY A 105 6.29 20.15 -7.85
C GLY A 105 7.70 19.68 -7.61
N THR A 106 8.62 20.64 -7.51
CA THR A 106 10.02 20.40 -7.19
C THR A 106 10.26 20.52 -5.70
N LEU A 107 10.88 19.51 -5.10
CA LEU A 107 11.33 19.53 -3.72
C LEU A 107 12.65 20.27 -3.60
N ARG A 108 12.69 21.27 -2.72
CA ARG A 108 13.85 22.13 -2.49
C ARG A 108 14.57 21.73 -1.20
N SER A 109 15.82 22.19 -1.07
CA SER A 109 16.61 21.99 0.14
C SER A 109 15.82 22.31 1.41
N GLY A 110 15.89 21.44 2.41
CA GLY A 110 15.17 21.56 3.68
C GLY A 110 13.73 21.04 3.66
N GLN A 111 13.15 20.73 2.49
CA GLN A 111 11.82 20.15 2.41
C GLN A 111 11.86 18.62 2.61
N VAL A 112 10.90 18.13 3.37
CA VAL A 112 10.70 16.71 3.63
C VAL A 112 9.26 16.34 3.29
N ILE A 113 9.08 15.26 2.53
CA ILE A 113 7.78 14.61 2.32
C ILE A 113 7.81 13.27 3.01
N GLU A 114 6.79 13.00 3.80
CA GLU A 114 6.53 11.69 4.40
C GLU A 114 5.21 11.14 3.88
N CYS A 115 5.23 9.92 3.36
CA CYS A 115 4.10 9.24 2.78
C CYS A 115 3.92 7.85 3.42
N LYS A 116 2.69 7.52 3.78
CA LYS A 116 2.36 6.20 4.36
C LYS A 116 2.19 5.11 3.31
N THR A 117 2.22 5.48 2.03
CA THR A 117 2.05 4.61 0.87
C THR A 117 3.23 4.76 -0.07
N SER A 118 3.09 4.33 -1.33
CA SER A 118 4.02 4.70 -2.39
C SER A 118 3.81 6.14 -2.83
N ILE A 119 4.83 6.79 -3.39
CA ILE A 119 4.74 8.18 -3.85
C ILE A 119 5.29 8.34 -5.27
N VAL A 120 4.57 9.12 -6.08
CA VAL A 120 5.01 9.56 -7.40
C VAL A 120 5.21 11.08 -7.37
N VAL A 121 6.45 11.52 -7.55
CA VAL A 121 6.81 12.95 -7.63
C VAL A 121 6.87 13.38 -9.09
N LEU A 122 5.99 14.30 -9.48
CA LEU A 122 5.98 14.96 -10.79
C LEU A 122 6.85 16.22 -10.73
N GLY A 123 8.18 16.04 -10.78
CA GLY A 123 9.17 17.11 -10.65
C GLY A 123 10.50 16.60 -10.09
N ASP A 124 11.38 17.52 -9.74
CA ASP A 124 12.74 17.21 -9.27
C ASP A 124 12.81 17.17 -7.74
N VAL A 125 13.77 16.41 -7.23
CA VAL A 125 14.15 16.33 -5.81
C VAL A 125 15.56 16.87 -5.67
N ASN A 126 15.71 18.11 -5.23
CA ASN A 126 16.99 18.80 -5.15
C ASN A 126 17.85 18.33 -3.96
N PRO A 127 19.18 18.57 -4.00
CA PRO A 127 20.04 18.32 -2.86
C PRO A 127 19.54 19.01 -1.58
N GLY A 128 19.57 18.27 -0.45
CA GLY A 128 19.02 18.72 0.83
C GLY A 128 17.51 18.53 1.00
N ALA A 129 16.79 18.11 -0.05
CA ALA A 129 15.43 17.61 0.08
C ALA A 129 15.41 16.11 0.43
N LYS A 130 14.31 15.66 1.04
CA LYS A 130 14.13 14.26 1.46
C LYS A 130 12.72 13.75 1.15
N ILE A 131 12.63 12.54 0.65
CA ILE A 131 11.38 11.79 0.53
C ILE A 131 11.48 10.55 1.41
N ILE A 132 10.43 10.27 2.18
CA ILE A 132 10.27 9.09 3.01
C ILE A 132 8.94 8.45 2.64
N ALA A 133 8.95 7.20 2.22
CA ALA A 133 7.73 6.47 1.88
C ALA A 133 7.76 5.08 2.52
N LYS A 134 6.62 4.60 3.03
CA LYS A 134 6.51 3.19 3.45
C LYS A 134 6.53 2.23 2.26
N GLY A 135 6.06 2.67 1.09
CA GLY A 135 6.11 1.93 -0.18
C GLY A 135 7.21 2.43 -1.11
N ASN A 136 6.94 2.35 -2.41
CA ASN A 136 7.86 2.72 -3.48
C ASN A 136 7.97 4.23 -3.68
N ILE A 137 9.09 4.68 -4.26
CA ILE A 137 9.29 6.07 -4.64
C ILE A 137 9.56 6.13 -6.14
N VAL A 138 8.77 6.92 -6.87
CA VAL A 138 8.97 7.20 -8.29
C VAL A 138 9.13 8.70 -8.50
N VAL A 139 10.24 9.14 -9.09
CA VAL A 139 10.52 10.55 -9.39
C VAL A 139 10.51 10.74 -10.91
N LEU A 140 9.46 11.35 -11.43
CA LEU A 140 9.37 11.77 -12.84
C LEU A 140 10.11 13.10 -13.03
N GLY A 141 11.42 13.04 -12.82
CA GLY A 141 12.37 14.15 -12.84
C GLY A 141 13.74 13.68 -12.35
N SER A 142 14.57 14.63 -11.92
CA SER A 142 15.90 14.33 -11.38
C SER A 142 15.83 14.10 -9.86
N LEU A 143 16.32 12.97 -9.40
CA LEU A 143 16.52 12.67 -7.98
C LEU A 143 17.96 13.01 -7.60
N ARG A 144 18.17 14.15 -6.92
CA ARG A 144 19.47 14.63 -6.42
C ARG A 144 19.50 14.77 -4.90
N GLY A 145 18.36 14.59 -4.23
CA GLY A 145 18.23 14.62 -2.78
C GLY A 145 18.34 13.23 -2.15
N ASN A 146 17.64 13.02 -1.05
CA ASN A 146 17.58 11.76 -0.34
C ASN A 146 16.23 11.06 -0.59
N ALA A 147 16.24 9.76 -0.84
CA ALA A 147 15.06 8.95 -1.02
C ALA A 147 15.09 7.71 -0.12
N TYR A 148 14.08 7.58 0.76
CA TYR A 148 13.93 6.47 1.70
C TYR A 148 12.64 5.72 1.42
N ALA A 149 12.73 4.62 0.68
CA ALA A 149 11.62 3.71 0.38
C ALA A 149 11.58 2.58 1.42
N GLY A 150 10.41 1.95 1.57
CA GLY A 150 10.26 0.87 2.54
C GLY A 150 10.54 1.30 3.98
N ALA A 151 10.10 2.50 4.39
CA ALA A 151 10.47 3.09 5.68
C ALA A 151 10.02 2.27 6.89
N ALA A 152 9.12 1.29 6.71
CA ALA A 152 8.71 0.32 7.72
C ALA A 152 9.62 -0.93 7.78
N GLY A 153 10.73 -0.98 7.02
CA GLY A 153 11.66 -2.11 6.94
C GLY A 153 11.44 -3.01 5.73
N ASP A 154 10.59 -2.62 4.77
CA ASP A 154 10.31 -3.40 3.57
C ASP A 154 11.43 -3.21 2.53
N GLU A 155 12.22 -4.25 2.30
CA GLU A 155 13.33 -4.28 1.34
C GLU A 155 12.89 -4.68 -0.09
N HIS A 156 11.62 -5.07 -0.28
CA HIS A 156 11.04 -5.34 -1.61
C HIS A 156 10.57 -4.09 -2.33
N THR A 157 10.73 -2.92 -1.72
CA THR A 157 10.42 -1.64 -2.35
C THR A 157 11.55 -1.16 -3.26
N PHE A 158 11.24 -0.19 -4.10
CA PHE A 158 12.20 0.39 -5.04
C PHE A 158 12.16 1.91 -5.08
N VAL A 159 13.23 2.51 -5.61
CA VAL A 159 13.29 3.93 -5.95
C VAL A 159 13.59 4.07 -7.44
N ALA A 160 12.70 4.71 -8.20
CA ALA A 160 12.88 4.95 -9.63
C ALA A 160 12.99 6.45 -9.93
N ALA A 161 13.81 6.83 -10.90
CA ALA A 161 13.90 8.21 -11.36
C ALA A 161 14.27 8.29 -12.84
N LEU A 162 13.85 9.39 -13.51
CA LEU A 162 14.28 9.68 -14.88
C LEU A 162 15.75 10.05 -14.95
N ASP A 163 16.28 10.72 -13.93
CA ASP A 163 17.70 11.05 -13.76
C ASP A 163 18.10 10.71 -12.31
N MET A 164 18.88 9.65 -12.13
CA MET A 164 19.22 9.08 -10.84
C MET A 164 20.62 9.54 -10.39
N ASP A 165 20.68 10.57 -9.56
CA ASP A 165 21.93 11.10 -8.98
C ASP A 165 21.75 11.50 -7.50
N PRO A 166 21.21 10.62 -6.65
CA PRO A 166 20.88 10.91 -5.27
C PRO A 166 22.12 11.09 -4.39
N VAL A 167 22.00 11.91 -3.34
CA VAL A 167 22.98 11.95 -2.25
C VAL A 167 22.96 10.64 -1.49
N GLN A 168 21.75 10.15 -1.18
CA GLN A 168 21.55 8.89 -0.45
C GLN A 168 20.22 8.25 -0.85
N ILE A 169 20.25 6.93 -1.03
CA ILE A 169 19.07 6.08 -1.10
C ILE A 169 19.06 5.14 0.10
N LYS A 170 17.91 4.96 0.70
CA LYS A 170 17.62 3.91 1.66
C LYS A 170 16.42 3.11 1.19
N ILE A 171 16.51 1.77 1.22
CA ILE A 171 15.41 0.85 0.91
C ILE A 171 15.34 -0.15 2.07
N GLY A 172 14.22 -0.15 2.79
CA GLY A 172 14.12 -0.92 4.02
C GLY A 172 15.21 -0.52 5.01
N ASN A 173 16.11 -1.46 5.33
CA ASN A 173 17.25 -1.25 6.21
C ASN A 173 18.57 -0.99 5.47
N VAL A 174 18.60 -1.20 4.15
CA VAL A 174 19.80 -1.09 3.33
C VAL A 174 20.03 0.36 2.89
N ILE A 175 21.27 0.84 2.98
CA ILE A 175 21.64 2.22 2.65
C ILE A 175 22.71 2.22 1.57
N GLY A 176 22.46 2.96 0.49
CA GLY A 176 23.43 3.28 -0.56
C GLY A 176 23.72 4.78 -0.62
N ARG A 177 24.98 5.14 -0.78
CA ARG A 177 25.43 6.53 -0.96
C ARG A 177 26.08 6.74 -2.32
N SER A 178 26.07 7.98 -2.81
CA SER A 178 26.72 8.33 -4.07
C SER A 178 28.24 8.05 -4.07
N SER A 179 28.89 8.09 -2.90
CA SER A 179 30.31 7.77 -2.71
C SER A 179 30.64 6.28 -2.94
N ASP A 180 29.65 5.39 -2.84
CA ASP A 180 29.85 3.93 -2.94
C ASP A 180 29.82 3.45 -4.40
N ARG A 181 29.61 4.36 -5.35
CA ARG A 181 29.71 4.08 -6.78
C ARG A 181 31.15 3.84 -7.15
N GLY A 182 31.46 2.64 -7.63
CA GLY A 182 32.81 2.28 -8.07
C GLY A 182 33.31 3.16 -9.23
N PRO A 183 34.63 3.11 -9.55
CA PRO A 183 35.31 4.02 -10.48
C PRO A 183 34.79 4.01 -11.91
N LEU A 184 33.95 3.05 -12.32
CA LEU A 184 33.35 2.95 -13.64
C LEU A 184 32.18 3.93 -13.88
N SER A 185 31.61 4.52 -12.83
CA SER A 185 30.53 5.51 -12.97
C SER A 185 31.06 6.93 -13.32
N ALA A 186 32.34 7.16 -13.18
CA ALA A 186 32.97 8.47 -13.42
C ALA A 186 33.14 8.81 -14.93
N ILE A 187 32.92 7.86 -15.85
CA ILE A 187 33.00 8.11 -17.31
C ILE A 187 31.60 8.32 -17.88
N LYS A 188 30.81 9.23 -17.30
CA LYS A 188 29.63 9.74 -17.97
C LYS A 188 30.02 10.91 -18.89
N ASN A 189 30.23 10.57 -20.17
CA ASN A 189 30.40 11.48 -21.27
C ASN A 189 29.35 12.60 -21.26
N ARG A 190 29.76 13.81 -21.64
CA ARG A 190 29.07 15.08 -21.71
C ARG A 190 27.77 15.18 -22.56
N ARG A 191 27.18 14.08 -22.98
CA ARG A 191 25.84 14.04 -23.57
C ARG A 191 24.94 13.29 -22.64
N LYS A 192 24.28 14.02 -21.74
CA LYS A 192 23.32 13.51 -20.75
C LYS A 192 22.04 13.08 -21.48
N THR A 193 22.03 11.89 -22.05
CA THR A 193 20.78 11.20 -22.35
C THR A 193 20.17 10.81 -21.00
N LEU A 194 18.98 11.31 -20.73
CA LEU A 194 18.19 10.91 -19.56
C LEU A 194 17.92 9.41 -19.71
N GLU A 195 18.54 8.62 -18.88
CA GLU A 195 18.35 7.16 -18.83
C GLU A 195 17.61 6.84 -17.55
N PRO A 196 16.30 6.52 -17.63
CA PRO A 196 15.52 6.14 -16.45
C PRO A 196 16.16 4.95 -15.74
N GLN A 197 16.32 5.06 -14.44
CA GLN A 197 16.96 4.05 -13.60
C GLN A 197 16.09 3.70 -12.41
N VAL A 198 16.28 2.49 -11.90
CA VAL A 198 15.65 2.00 -10.67
C VAL A 198 16.72 1.46 -9.73
N ALA A 199 16.56 1.77 -8.45
CA ALA A 199 17.34 1.24 -7.36
C ALA A 199 16.50 0.19 -6.62
N VAL A 200 17.06 -0.99 -6.43
CA VAL A 200 16.48 -2.14 -5.71
C VAL A 200 17.52 -2.72 -4.74
N VAL A 201 17.07 -3.48 -3.75
CA VAL A 201 17.95 -4.26 -2.89
C VAL A 201 18.24 -5.61 -3.55
N MET A 202 19.50 -5.95 -3.65
CA MET A 202 19.98 -7.25 -4.08
C MET A 202 21.25 -7.60 -3.27
N ASP A 203 21.28 -8.78 -2.66
CA ASP A 203 22.42 -9.27 -1.85
C ASP A 203 22.86 -8.24 -0.78
N ASP A 204 21.92 -7.74 0.03
CA ASP A 204 22.12 -6.74 1.09
C ASP A 204 22.76 -5.42 0.62
N SER A 205 22.70 -5.13 -0.66
CA SER A 205 23.22 -3.90 -1.25
C SER A 205 22.22 -3.24 -2.20
N ILE A 206 22.34 -1.91 -2.41
CA ILE A 206 21.51 -1.18 -3.35
C ILE A 206 22.17 -1.25 -4.73
N LEU A 207 21.45 -1.90 -5.65
CA LEU A 207 21.80 -1.97 -7.06
C LEU A 207 20.98 -0.94 -7.85
N ILE A 208 21.64 -0.16 -8.71
CA ILE A 208 20.98 0.82 -9.59
C ILE A 208 21.17 0.36 -11.04
N GLU A 209 20.04 0.10 -11.71
CA GLU A 209 20.03 -0.40 -13.08
C GLU A 209 19.09 0.45 -13.97
N PRO A 210 19.32 0.45 -15.30
CA PRO A 210 18.37 1.03 -16.26
C PRO A 210 17.02 0.32 -16.19
N ILE A 211 15.93 1.09 -16.30
CA ILE A 211 14.58 0.52 -16.34
C ILE A 211 14.37 -0.21 -17.67
N THR A 212 14.21 -1.52 -17.61
CA THR A 212 13.88 -2.38 -18.75
C THR A 212 12.56 -3.10 -18.52
N SER A 213 11.88 -3.51 -19.59
CA SER A 213 10.63 -4.28 -19.48
C SER A 213 10.80 -5.58 -18.69
N GLY A 214 11.95 -6.24 -18.80
CA GLY A 214 12.25 -7.46 -18.06
C GLY A 214 12.45 -7.23 -16.56
N LEU A 215 12.93 -6.06 -16.15
CA LEU A 215 13.12 -5.70 -14.76
C LEU A 215 11.78 -5.31 -14.10
N LEU A 216 10.94 -4.55 -14.83
CA LEU A 216 9.60 -4.16 -14.35
C LEU A 216 8.67 -5.35 -14.06
N MET A 217 8.93 -6.52 -14.65
CA MET A 217 8.17 -7.75 -14.36
C MET A 217 8.68 -8.49 -13.13
N LYS A 218 9.81 -8.08 -12.55
CA LYS A 218 10.43 -8.75 -11.40
C LYS A 218 10.29 -7.94 -10.08
N ILE A 219 9.94 -6.69 -10.20
CA ILE A 219 9.64 -5.76 -9.10
C ILE A 219 8.13 -5.50 -9.08
#